data_fa0ce954f6ceae36899ed0ffc3b69a1c
#
_entry.id   fa0ce954f6ceae36899ed0ffc3b69a1c
#
_cell.length_a   1.000
_cell.length_b   1.000
_cell.length_c   1.000
_cell.angle_alpha   90.00
_cell.angle_beta   90.00
_cell.angle_gamma   90.00
#
_symmetry.space_group_name_H-M   'P 1'
#
loop_
_entity.id
_entity.type
_entity.pdbx_description
1 polymer ?
#
loop_
_entity_poly.entity_id
_entity_poly.type
_entity_poly.pdbx_seq_one_letter_code
_entity_poly.pdbx_strand_id
1 'polypeptide(L)'
;MKKKWMYYAACSSNESADDSSSDKGDGGSLVVYWPNSEGLIGATIPAFEEKYGIKIELIQAGTGELFKKLESEKEVPVADVIFGGSYTQYATHGELFENYISKENDNVIKEYQNTTGFSTPYTLDGSVLIVHPDLTKGMNIEGYSDLLKPELKGKIATADPANSSSAFAQLT
;
A
#
# COMPACT_ATOMS: atom_id res chain seq x y z
N MET A 1 -5.35 25.02 17.65
CA MET A 1 -5.20 25.87 16.44
C MET A 1 -5.06 24.93 15.27
N LYS A 2 -6.10 24.79 14.44
CA LYS A 2 -6.06 23.92 13.25
C LYS A 2 -5.23 24.63 12.18
N LYS A 3 -4.07 24.09 11.81
CA LYS A 3 -3.32 24.56 10.65
C LYS A 3 -4.03 24.09 9.39
N LYS A 4 -4.66 25.02 8.70
CA LYS A 4 -5.33 24.83 7.42
C LYS A 4 -4.24 24.87 6.34
N TRP A 5 -3.97 23.72 5.72
CA TRP A 5 -3.11 23.64 4.55
C TRP A 5 -3.86 24.21 3.35
N MET A 6 -3.35 25.27 2.79
CA MET A 6 -3.94 25.97 1.65
C MET A 6 -3.20 25.51 0.40
N TYR A 7 -3.83 24.62 -0.38
CA TYR A 7 -3.36 24.33 -1.72
C TYR A 7 -3.70 25.51 -2.64
N TYR A 8 -2.71 26.16 -3.19
CA TYR A 8 -2.89 27.10 -4.27
C TYR A 8 -3.09 26.34 -5.58
N ALA A 9 -4.33 26.17 -6.00
CA ALA A 9 -4.66 25.85 -7.38
C ALA A 9 -4.70 27.16 -8.15
N ALA A 10 -3.66 27.48 -8.89
CA ALA A 10 -3.70 28.54 -9.88
C ALA A 10 -4.42 28.01 -11.13
N CYS A 11 -5.71 28.30 -11.25
CA CYS A 11 -6.40 28.24 -12.54
C CYS A 11 -6.07 29.51 -13.32
N SER A 12 -5.31 29.37 -14.40
CA SER A 12 -5.32 30.35 -15.48
C SER A 12 -5.78 29.66 -16.74
N SER A 13 -6.91 30.10 -17.25
CA SER A 13 -7.45 29.76 -18.55
C SER A 13 -6.63 30.42 -19.65
N ASN A 14 -6.10 29.66 -20.61
CA ASN A 14 -6.32 29.93 -22.02
C ASN A 14 -5.74 28.85 -22.96
N GLU A 15 -6.43 28.67 -24.03
CA GLU A 15 -6.35 27.82 -25.24
C GLU A 15 -4.98 27.36 -25.77
N SER A 16 -5.04 26.13 -26.26
CA SER A 16 -4.39 25.56 -27.48
C SER A 16 -2.88 25.64 -27.61
N ALA A 17 -2.22 24.52 -27.41
CA ALA A 17 -1.30 23.88 -28.36
C ALA A 17 -0.61 22.69 -27.70
N ASP A 18 -0.61 21.59 -28.42
CA ASP A 18 0.26 20.43 -28.33
C ASP A 18 1.68 20.84 -27.90
N ASP A 19 2.06 20.53 -26.65
CA ASP A 19 3.46 20.48 -26.25
C ASP A 19 3.64 19.55 -25.06
N SER A 20 4.33 18.45 -25.30
CA SER A 20 4.80 17.52 -24.29
C SER A 20 5.91 18.13 -23.44
N SER A 21 5.59 19.13 -22.63
CA SER A 21 6.49 19.62 -21.60
C SER A 21 6.25 18.84 -20.31
N SER A 22 7.23 18.00 -19.95
CA SER A 22 7.36 17.45 -18.62
C SER A 22 7.38 18.59 -17.60
N ASP A 23 6.27 18.77 -16.89
CA ASP A 23 6.19 19.67 -15.74
C ASP A 23 7.13 19.10 -14.65
N LYS A 24 8.38 19.58 -14.64
CA LYS A 24 9.32 19.32 -13.55
C LYS A 24 8.86 20.19 -12.39
N GLY A 25 8.12 19.57 -11.47
CA GLY A 25 7.72 20.20 -10.22
C GLY A 25 8.91 20.82 -9.49
N ASP A 26 8.68 21.92 -8.84
CA ASP A 26 9.67 22.63 -7.99
C ASP A 26 10.03 21.70 -6.82
N GLY A 27 11.25 21.15 -6.85
CA GLY A 27 11.82 20.06 -6.08
C GLY A 27 11.50 19.98 -4.59
N GLY A 28 10.29 19.53 -4.24
CA GLY A 28 9.91 19.15 -2.90
C GLY A 28 10.34 17.72 -2.54
N SER A 29 10.07 17.30 -1.29
CA SER A 29 10.16 15.90 -0.88
C SER A 29 8.81 15.38 -0.41
N LEU A 30 8.61 14.06 -0.52
CA LEU A 30 7.49 13.32 0.05
C LEU A 30 8.02 12.25 0.98
N VAL A 31 7.48 12.18 2.19
CA VAL A 31 7.70 11.08 3.12
C VAL A 31 6.75 9.95 2.79
N VAL A 32 7.28 8.82 2.34
CA VAL A 32 6.50 7.67 1.91
C VAL A 32 6.73 6.48 2.84
N TYR A 33 5.65 5.96 3.44
CA TYR A 33 5.64 4.72 4.20
C TYR A 33 5.31 3.57 3.26
N TRP A 34 6.20 2.59 3.15
CA TRP A 34 6.06 1.54 2.14
C TRP A 34 6.43 0.16 2.68
N PRO A 35 5.47 -0.77 2.85
CA PRO A 35 5.72 -2.11 3.39
C PRO A 35 6.18 -3.14 2.35
N ASN A 36 6.35 -2.77 1.08
CA ASN A 36 6.63 -3.70 0.00
C ASN A 36 8.13 -4.05 -0.13
N SER A 37 8.43 -4.99 -1.04
CA SER A 37 9.77 -5.48 -1.29
C SER A 37 10.68 -4.44 -1.96
N GLU A 38 11.98 -4.56 -1.74
CA GLU A 38 13.03 -3.71 -2.33
C GLU A 38 12.96 -3.67 -3.86
N GLY A 39 12.58 -4.77 -4.52
CA GLY A 39 12.51 -4.82 -5.98
C GLY A 39 11.47 -3.86 -6.56
N LEU A 40 10.29 -3.77 -5.96
CA LEU A 40 9.24 -2.84 -6.40
C LEU A 40 9.63 -1.39 -6.07
N ILE A 41 10.17 -1.16 -4.89
CA ILE A 41 10.65 0.14 -4.43
C ILE A 41 11.75 0.66 -5.36
N GLY A 42 12.77 -0.17 -5.63
CA GLY A 42 13.90 0.18 -6.48
C GLY A 42 13.51 0.46 -7.94
N ALA A 43 12.42 -0.12 -8.44
CA ALA A 43 11.93 0.18 -9.78
C ALA A 43 11.07 1.47 -9.81
N THR A 44 10.30 1.73 -8.76
CA THR A 44 9.28 2.79 -8.77
C THR A 44 9.84 4.15 -8.36
N ILE A 45 10.62 4.21 -7.26
CA ILE A 45 11.09 5.50 -6.72
C ILE A 45 11.98 6.25 -7.73
N PRO A 46 13.01 5.65 -8.35
CA PRO A 46 13.85 6.39 -9.29
C PRO A 46 13.06 6.92 -10.48
N ALA A 47 12.11 6.13 -11.01
CA ALA A 47 11.26 6.55 -12.12
C ALA A 47 10.33 7.71 -11.74
N PHE A 48 9.80 7.70 -10.51
CA PHE A 48 8.98 8.79 -10.00
C PHE A 48 9.80 10.08 -9.82
N GLU A 49 10.95 9.99 -9.15
CA GLU A 49 11.84 11.12 -8.92
C GLU A 49 12.34 11.73 -10.23
N GLU A 50 12.70 10.90 -11.22
CA GLU A 50 13.12 11.35 -12.53
C GLU A 50 11.99 12.09 -13.27
N LYS A 51 10.77 11.53 -13.21
CA LYS A 51 9.61 12.07 -13.92
C LYS A 51 9.10 13.38 -13.33
N TYR A 52 9.04 13.46 -12.00
CA TYR A 52 8.38 14.57 -11.31
C TYR A 52 9.32 15.54 -10.61
N GLY A 53 10.61 15.22 -10.48
CA GLY A 53 11.59 16.06 -9.77
C GLY A 53 11.39 16.12 -8.25
N ILE A 54 10.53 15.27 -7.69
CA ILE A 54 10.19 15.23 -6.26
C ILE A 54 11.01 14.12 -5.61
N LYS A 55 11.68 14.41 -4.50
CA LYS A 55 12.46 13.42 -3.75
C LYS A 55 11.57 12.58 -2.83
N ILE A 56 11.87 11.29 -2.74
CA ILE A 56 11.17 10.37 -1.84
C ILE A 56 12.01 10.08 -0.60
N GLU A 57 11.49 10.46 0.56
CA GLU A 57 12.00 10.06 1.86
C GLU A 57 11.28 8.78 2.29
N LEU A 58 11.93 7.64 2.02
CA LEU A 58 11.33 6.33 2.23
C LEU A 58 11.48 5.85 3.68
N ILE A 59 10.37 5.44 4.30
CA ILE A 59 10.36 4.65 5.53
C ILE A 59 9.74 3.30 5.23
N GLN A 60 10.55 2.25 5.35
CA GLN A 60 10.18 0.87 5.07
C GLN A 60 10.06 0.07 6.36
N ALA A 61 8.90 -0.56 6.58
CA ALA A 61 8.64 -1.47 7.70
C ALA A 61 7.46 -2.38 7.37
N GLY A 62 7.14 -3.33 8.26
CA GLY A 62 5.94 -4.14 8.12
C GLY A 62 4.67 -3.29 8.18
N THR A 63 3.61 -3.70 7.46
CA THR A 63 2.36 -2.93 7.38
C THR A 63 1.80 -2.59 8.76
N GLY A 64 1.76 -3.56 9.69
CA GLY A 64 1.27 -3.32 11.06
C GLY A 64 2.12 -2.32 11.86
N GLU A 65 3.43 -2.28 11.62
CA GLU A 65 4.33 -1.31 12.25
C GLU A 65 4.09 0.10 11.69
N LEU A 66 3.91 0.22 10.38
CA LEU A 66 3.61 1.50 9.74
C LEU A 66 2.28 2.07 10.20
N PHE A 67 1.24 1.24 10.35
CA PHE A 67 -0.04 1.70 10.89
C PHE A 67 0.07 2.16 12.35
N LYS A 68 0.78 1.42 13.22
CA LYS A 68 1.08 1.87 14.60
C LYS A 68 1.84 3.20 14.61
N LYS A 69 2.75 3.39 13.66
CA LYS A 69 3.49 4.64 13.52
C LYS A 69 2.55 5.78 13.10
N LEU A 70 1.68 5.58 12.09
CA LEU A 70 0.66 6.55 11.69
C LEU A 70 -0.24 6.93 12.87
N GLU A 71 -0.71 5.96 13.66
CA GLU A 71 -1.51 6.22 14.85
C GLU A 71 -0.77 7.09 15.88
N SER A 72 0.51 6.82 16.11
CA SER A 72 1.32 7.61 17.04
C SER A 72 1.58 9.03 16.57
N GLU A 73 1.51 9.26 15.27
CA GLU A 73 1.78 10.54 14.60
C GLU A 73 0.51 11.32 14.24
N LYS A 74 -0.68 10.82 14.56
CA LYS A 74 -1.96 11.38 14.11
C LYS A 74 -2.16 12.87 14.46
N GLU A 75 -1.57 13.34 15.55
CA GLU A 75 -1.66 14.76 15.97
C GLU A 75 -0.67 15.65 15.20
N VAL A 76 0.44 15.07 14.73
CA VAL A 76 1.47 15.71 13.93
C VAL A 76 1.93 14.73 12.86
N PRO A 77 1.19 14.58 11.76
CA PRO A 77 1.51 13.64 10.70
C PRO A 77 2.90 13.90 10.11
N VAL A 78 3.66 12.84 9.92
CA VAL A 78 5.00 12.85 9.31
C VAL A 78 4.93 12.32 7.89
N ALA A 79 4.19 11.21 7.66
CA ALA A 79 4.03 10.64 6.34
C ALA A 79 3.07 11.46 5.48
N ASP A 80 3.44 11.70 4.23
CA ASP A 80 2.55 12.25 3.21
C ASP A 80 1.74 11.14 2.53
N VAL A 81 2.35 9.96 2.34
CA VAL A 81 1.72 8.83 1.64
C VAL A 81 2.10 7.52 2.33
N ILE A 82 1.14 6.61 2.50
CA ILE A 82 1.41 5.19 2.70
C ILE A 82 1.11 4.45 1.41
N PHE A 83 2.07 3.67 0.89
CA PHE A 83 1.97 3.01 -0.41
C PHE A 83 2.11 1.50 -0.28
N GLY A 84 1.00 0.78 -0.20
CA GLY A 84 0.94 -0.66 0.00
C GLY A 84 0.10 -1.04 1.23
N GLY A 85 0.16 -2.28 1.68
CA GLY A 85 -0.70 -2.80 2.73
C GLY A 85 -1.98 -3.42 2.20
N SER A 86 -2.93 -3.75 3.07
CA SER A 86 -4.20 -4.37 2.69
C SER A 86 -5.38 -3.42 2.84
N TYR A 87 -6.37 -3.57 1.96
CA TYR A 87 -7.61 -2.81 2.00
C TYR A 87 -8.30 -2.85 3.38
N THR A 88 -8.31 -4.02 4.02
CA THR A 88 -8.94 -4.20 5.34
C THR A 88 -8.30 -3.31 6.41
N GLN A 89 -6.97 -3.17 6.39
CA GLN A 89 -6.26 -2.30 7.35
C GLN A 89 -6.59 -0.83 7.11
N TYR A 90 -6.68 -0.39 5.87
CA TYR A 90 -7.12 0.97 5.55
C TYR A 90 -8.55 1.23 6.00
N ALA A 91 -9.46 0.30 5.75
CA ALA A 91 -10.86 0.44 6.13
C ALA A 91 -11.10 0.57 7.64
N THR A 92 -10.22 -0.04 8.45
CA THR A 92 -10.29 0.03 9.93
C THR A 92 -9.60 1.26 10.54
N HIS A 93 -8.87 2.05 9.74
CA HIS A 93 -8.11 3.23 10.20
C HIS A 93 -8.40 4.47 9.36
N GLY A 94 -9.63 4.58 8.85
CA GLY A 94 -10.02 5.65 7.94
C GLY A 94 -9.80 7.07 8.49
N GLU A 95 -9.84 7.22 9.82
CA GLU A 95 -9.62 8.50 10.50
C GLU A 95 -8.19 9.05 10.41
N LEU A 96 -7.23 8.23 9.96
CA LEU A 96 -5.83 8.64 9.75
C LEU A 96 -5.60 9.28 8.39
N PHE A 97 -6.57 9.21 7.48
CA PHE A 97 -6.40 9.60 6.08
C PHE A 97 -7.29 10.76 5.68
N GLU A 98 -6.79 11.57 4.75
CA GLU A 98 -7.60 12.58 4.08
C GLU A 98 -8.41 11.95 2.93
N ASN A 99 -9.58 12.50 2.66
CA ASN A 99 -10.39 12.08 1.52
C ASN A 99 -9.71 12.46 0.21
N TYR A 100 -9.42 11.46 -0.60
CA TYR A 100 -8.85 11.62 -1.92
C TYR A 100 -9.26 10.47 -2.85
N ILE A 101 -9.77 10.80 -4.01
CA ILE A 101 -10.02 9.82 -5.07
C ILE A 101 -9.06 10.11 -6.22
N SER A 102 -8.20 9.15 -6.54
CA SER A 102 -7.26 9.27 -7.64
C SER A 102 -7.98 9.53 -8.97
N LYS A 103 -7.37 10.34 -9.83
CA LYS A 103 -7.83 10.54 -11.22
C LYS A 103 -7.79 9.23 -12.02
N GLU A 104 -6.95 8.28 -11.61
CA GLU A 104 -6.81 6.96 -12.23
C GLU A 104 -7.82 5.93 -11.69
N ASN A 105 -8.74 6.33 -10.78
CA ASN A 105 -9.69 5.40 -10.17
C ASN A 105 -10.58 4.71 -11.21
N ASP A 106 -10.94 5.40 -12.30
CA ASP A 106 -11.76 4.83 -13.36
C ASP A 106 -11.01 3.78 -14.21
N ASN A 107 -9.67 3.75 -14.14
CA ASN A 107 -8.83 2.73 -14.75
C ASN A 107 -8.69 1.47 -13.87
N VAL A 108 -9.12 1.53 -12.61
CA VAL A 108 -9.18 0.36 -11.71
C VAL A 108 -10.36 -0.52 -12.11
N ILE A 109 -10.19 -1.85 -12.03
CA ILE A 109 -11.27 -2.82 -12.23
C ILE A 109 -12.45 -2.43 -11.34
N LYS A 110 -13.65 -2.37 -11.91
CA LYS A 110 -14.85 -1.77 -11.31
C LYS A 110 -15.16 -2.28 -9.90
N GLU A 111 -15.00 -3.58 -9.67
CA GLU A 111 -15.26 -4.22 -8.38
C GLU A 111 -14.28 -3.78 -7.29
N TYR A 112 -13.12 -3.23 -7.68
CA TYR A 112 -12.04 -2.82 -6.77
C TYR A 112 -11.79 -1.32 -6.75
N GLN A 113 -12.64 -0.52 -7.39
CA GLN A 113 -12.52 0.94 -7.34
C GLN A 113 -12.61 1.46 -5.90
N ASN A 114 -12.01 2.62 -5.65
CA ASN A 114 -12.00 3.25 -4.33
C ASN A 114 -13.43 3.45 -3.80
N THR A 115 -13.78 2.68 -2.77
CA THR A 115 -15.05 2.79 -2.04
C THR A 115 -14.90 3.41 -0.67
N THR A 116 -13.67 3.60 -0.19
CA THR A 116 -13.37 4.21 1.12
C THR A 116 -13.38 5.73 1.07
N GLY A 117 -13.14 6.32 -0.10
CA GLY A 117 -12.97 7.76 -0.27
C GLY A 117 -11.52 8.25 -0.09
N PHE A 118 -10.59 7.41 0.36
CA PHE A 118 -9.21 7.82 0.68
C PHE A 118 -8.13 6.83 0.22
N SER A 119 -8.48 5.59 -0.21
CA SER A 119 -7.49 4.62 -0.67
C SER A 119 -7.80 4.17 -2.10
N THR A 120 -6.77 4.19 -2.97
CA THR A 120 -6.88 3.72 -4.35
C THR A 120 -6.09 2.45 -4.51
N PRO A 121 -6.71 1.30 -4.80
CA PRO A 121 -6.00 0.05 -5.03
C PRO A 121 -5.21 0.10 -6.33
N TYR A 122 -4.03 -0.53 -6.33
CA TYR A 122 -3.14 -0.61 -7.50
C TYR A 122 -2.73 -2.04 -7.84
N THR A 123 -2.90 -2.98 -6.91
CA THR A 123 -2.65 -4.41 -7.12
C THR A 123 -3.78 -5.25 -6.53
N LEU A 124 -3.94 -6.44 -7.06
CA LEU A 124 -4.78 -7.49 -6.51
C LEU A 124 -3.90 -8.72 -6.29
N ASP A 125 -3.77 -9.11 -5.02
CA ASP A 125 -2.94 -10.23 -4.61
C ASP A 125 -3.80 -11.40 -4.11
N GLY A 126 -3.33 -12.63 -4.35
CA GLY A 126 -3.93 -13.84 -3.80
C GLY A 126 -3.02 -14.48 -2.76
N SER A 127 -3.61 -15.07 -1.71
CA SER A 127 -2.88 -15.92 -0.77
C SER A 127 -2.69 -17.31 -1.33
N VAL A 128 -1.49 -17.87 -1.14
CA VAL A 128 -1.14 -19.22 -1.61
C VAL A 128 -0.56 -20.07 -0.48
N LEU A 129 -0.77 -21.38 -0.56
CA LEU A 129 -0.11 -22.35 0.29
C LEU A 129 1.15 -22.86 -0.43
N ILE A 130 2.31 -22.72 0.20
CA ILE A 130 3.55 -23.31 -0.27
C ILE A 130 3.79 -24.58 0.52
N VAL A 131 3.92 -25.71 -0.17
CA VAL A 131 4.11 -27.03 0.43
C VAL A 131 5.53 -27.51 0.15
N HIS A 132 6.24 -27.93 1.21
CA HIS A 132 7.55 -28.56 1.06
C HIS A 132 7.39 -30.07 0.79
N PRO A 133 7.70 -30.57 -0.42
CA PRO A 133 7.37 -31.95 -0.82
C PRO A 133 7.96 -33.01 0.10
N ASP A 134 9.21 -32.82 0.55
CA ASP A 134 9.91 -33.81 1.40
C ASP A 134 9.32 -33.90 2.81
N LEU A 135 8.69 -32.83 3.31
CA LEU A 135 8.08 -32.79 4.64
C LEU A 135 6.64 -33.32 4.62
N THR A 136 6.00 -33.30 3.46
CA THR A 136 4.60 -33.67 3.27
C THR A 136 4.45 -35.02 2.51
N LYS A 137 5.47 -35.86 2.49
CA LYS A 137 5.48 -37.15 1.76
C LYS A 137 4.17 -37.92 1.92
N GLY A 138 3.48 -38.14 0.81
CA GLY A 138 2.23 -38.88 0.76
C GLY A 138 0.98 -38.17 1.32
N MET A 139 1.10 -36.94 1.77
CA MET A 139 -0.06 -36.14 2.15
C MET A 139 -0.58 -35.34 0.95
N ASN A 140 -1.86 -35.46 0.69
CA ASN A 140 -2.54 -34.57 -0.26
C ASN A 140 -2.96 -33.28 0.46
N ILE A 141 -2.42 -32.14 0.03
CA ILE A 141 -2.74 -30.80 0.55
C ILE A 141 -3.22 -29.97 -0.63
N GLU A 142 -4.53 -29.75 -0.70
CA GLU A 142 -5.20 -29.03 -1.80
C GLU A 142 -5.73 -27.66 -1.37
N GLY A 143 -5.90 -27.44 -0.04
CA GLY A 143 -6.48 -26.20 0.45
C GLY A 143 -6.27 -25.99 1.95
N TYR A 144 -6.81 -24.87 2.44
CA TYR A 144 -6.67 -24.44 3.84
C TYR A 144 -7.24 -25.46 4.83
N SER A 145 -8.32 -26.17 4.50
CA SER A 145 -8.90 -27.20 5.36
C SER A 145 -7.93 -28.35 5.66
N ASP A 146 -6.99 -28.64 4.76
CA ASP A 146 -5.99 -29.67 4.95
C ASP A 146 -4.96 -29.31 6.04
N LEU A 147 -4.80 -28.01 6.34
CA LEU A 147 -3.91 -27.56 7.40
C LEU A 147 -4.36 -28.01 8.80
N LEU A 148 -5.60 -28.45 8.94
CA LEU A 148 -6.14 -28.99 10.19
C LEU A 148 -5.76 -30.47 10.44
N LYS A 149 -5.09 -31.12 9.50
CA LYS A 149 -4.63 -32.51 9.65
C LYS A 149 -3.66 -32.64 10.83
N PRO A 150 -3.87 -33.59 11.76
CA PRO A 150 -3.02 -33.73 12.94
C PRO A 150 -1.53 -33.91 12.62
N GLU A 151 -1.22 -34.53 11.49
CA GLU A 151 0.14 -34.76 10.99
C GLU A 151 0.91 -33.47 10.69
N LEU A 152 0.20 -32.35 10.50
CA LEU A 152 0.79 -31.05 10.25
C LEU A 152 1.02 -30.23 11.51
N LYS A 153 0.66 -30.75 12.67
CA LYS A 153 0.89 -30.06 13.96
C LYS A 153 2.38 -29.74 14.13
N GLY A 154 2.69 -28.45 14.33
CA GLY A 154 4.07 -27.97 14.47
C GLY A 154 4.89 -27.90 13.17
N LYS A 155 4.23 -28.10 12.01
CA LYS A 155 4.90 -28.06 10.69
C LYS A 155 4.39 -26.92 9.79
N ILE A 156 3.50 -26.09 10.30
CA ILE A 156 2.96 -24.95 9.59
C ILE A 156 3.73 -23.71 10.02
N ALA A 157 4.23 -22.95 9.06
CA ALA A 157 4.85 -21.65 9.28
C ALA A 157 4.01 -20.57 8.61
N THR A 158 3.76 -19.49 9.32
CA THR A 158 3.10 -18.30 8.81
C THR A 158 3.74 -17.06 9.43
N ALA A 159 3.61 -15.91 8.80
CA ALA A 159 4.02 -14.65 9.41
C ALA A 159 3.05 -14.25 10.54
N ASP A 160 3.52 -13.38 11.45
CA ASP A 160 2.68 -12.83 12.49
C ASP A 160 1.62 -11.89 11.87
N PRO A 161 0.32 -12.18 12.03
CA PRO A 161 -0.74 -11.36 11.46
C PRO A 161 -0.81 -9.93 12.04
N ALA A 162 -0.21 -9.69 13.21
CA ALA A 162 -0.11 -8.34 13.78
C ALA A 162 0.89 -7.44 13.01
N ASN A 163 1.80 -8.05 12.24
CA ASN A 163 2.86 -7.34 11.54
C ASN A 163 2.81 -7.51 10.02
N SER A 164 2.09 -8.53 9.53
CA SER A 164 1.99 -8.87 8.10
C SER A 164 0.54 -8.78 7.61
N SER A 165 0.30 -7.92 6.62
CA SER A 165 -1.01 -7.80 5.99
C SER A 165 -1.45 -9.08 5.27
N SER A 166 -0.52 -9.80 4.65
CA SER A 166 -0.81 -11.08 3.99
C SER A 166 -1.23 -12.16 4.98
N ALA A 167 -0.56 -12.25 6.15
CA ALA A 167 -0.95 -13.18 7.19
C ALA A 167 -2.29 -12.79 7.83
N PHE A 168 -2.56 -11.50 8.01
CA PHE A 168 -3.84 -11.00 8.49
C PHE A 168 -4.99 -11.37 7.55
N ALA A 169 -4.79 -11.17 6.23
CA ALA A 169 -5.78 -11.50 5.21
C ALA A 169 -6.11 -13.01 5.13
N GLN A 170 -5.25 -13.88 5.66
CA GLN A 170 -5.51 -15.33 5.72
C GLN A 170 -6.41 -15.73 6.88
N LEU A 171 -6.64 -14.84 7.85
CA LEU A 171 -7.47 -15.10 9.03
C LEU A 171 -8.89 -14.51 8.89
N THR A 172 -9.10 -13.65 7.93
CA THR A 172 -10.38 -12.97 7.63
C THR A 172 -11.04 -13.57 6.40
#